data_23b0c67651cf5b9df839a29a4a260410
#
_entry.id   23b0c67651cf5b9df839a29a4a260410
#
_cell.length_a   1.000
_cell.length_b   1.000
_cell.length_c   1.000
_cell.angle_alpha   90.00
_cell.angle_beta   90.00
_cell.angle_gamma   90.00
#
_symmetry.space_group_name_H-M   'P 1'
#
loop_
_entity.id
_entity.type
_entity.pdbx_description
1 polymer ?
#
loop_
_entity_poly.entity_id
_entity_poly.type
_entity_poly.pdbx_seq_one_letter_code
_entity_poly.pdbx_strand_id
1 'polypeptide(L)'
;MYDYNYEQIGEYLDRHLSYPMIEFIESKNLFDSAEVSRAKMELLSKTRMVDLAGDLYKQINNASDIPEEMKQKRTEVISSLKSVSDTCSKLLAFLKEHGKTLSKSDKRANKSLLKEQHSVGEEEIEGLFQYAKYQFDCGKYEISAELLGQYRLLSEDQGKLRAALGGKLASDCLLQNWEHAMEDLTRLREAIDNGHFKTSLEQMRNRCWLCHWSLFVFFNHQEHQPHGGGILGLCDMFFQERYMQAIQYEAPHLLRYCACAVIMSKRRRGMIKDISRIMQVEPYRDPMLELSLIHI
;
A
#
# COMPACT_ATOMS: atom_id res chain seq x y z
N MET A 1 -16.64 23.84 14.59
CA MET A 1 -16.63 22.38 14.40
C MET A 1 -15.82 22.16 13.15
N TYR A 2 -14.59 21.69 13.26
CA TYR A 2 -13.76 21.45 12.10
C TYR A 2 -14.27 20.15 11.45
N ASP A 3 -14.91 20.29 10.28
CA ASP A 3 -15.21 19.14 9.43
C ASP A 3 -13.88 18.55 8.98
N TYR A 4 -13.46 17.50 9.71
CA TYR A 4 -12.39 16.65 9.22
C TYR A 4 -12.92 15.97 7.97
N ASN A 5 -12.53 16.48 6.82
CA ASN A 5 -13.02 16.00 5.55
C ASN A 5 -12.31 14.69 5.19
N TYR A 6 -12.68 13.61 5.92
CA TYR A 6 -12.18 12.25 5.68
C TYR A 6 -12.48 11.76 4.27
N GLU A 7 -13.55 12.30 3.66
CA GLU A 7 -13.90 12.02 2.27
C GLU A 7 -12.79 12.48 1.32
N GLN A 8 -12.25 13.68 1.52
CA GLN A 8 -11.17 14.20 0.69
C GLN A 8 -9.86 13.39 0.81
N ILE A 9 -9.50 12.96 2.01
CA ILE A 9 -8.30 12.13 2.21
C ILE A 9 -8.53 10.72 1.68
N GLY A 10 -9.74 10.17 1.84
CA GLY A 10 -10.10 8.85 1.36
C GLY A 10 -10.00 8.69 -0.16
N GLU A 11 -10.15 9.77 -0.93
CA GLU A 11 -9.96 9.75 -2.38
C GLU A 11 -8.51 9.44 -2.81
N TYR A 12 -7.54 9.82 -1.98
CA TYR A 12 -6.11 9.60 -2.24
C TYR A 12 -5.59 8.28 -1.71
N LEU A 13 -6.33 7.62 -0.81
CA LEU A 13 -5.89 6.39 -0.16
C LEU A 13 -6.38 5.16 -0.90
N ASP A 14 -5.57 4.10 -0.84
CA ASP A 14 -6.00 2.78 -1.25
C ASP A 14 -7.18 2.29 -0.39
N ARG A 15 -8.17 1.64 -1.02
CA ARG A 15 -9.37 1.15 -0.32
C ARG A 15 -9.04 0.15 0.78
N HIS A 16 -8.02 -0.68 0.56
CA HIS A 16 -7.55 -1.65 1.55
C HIS A 16 -6.92 -0.96 2.75
N LEU A 17 -6.26 0.19 2.55
CA LEU A 17 -5.69 1.01 3.62
C LEU A 17 -6.77 1.81 4.35
N SER A 18 -7.81 2.23 3.65
CA SER A 18 -8.93 2.98 4.25
C SER A 18 -9.72 2.15 5.27
N TYR A 19 -9.80 0.83 5.09
CA TYR A 19 -10.57 -0.04 5.99
C TYR A 19 -10.02 -0.05 7.43
N PRO A 20 -8.73 -0.33 7.69
CA PRO A 20 -8.15 -0.23 9.04
C PRO A 20 -8.24 1.17 9.64
N MET A 21 -8.21 2.22 8.81
CA MET A 21 -8.40 3.60 9.30
C MET A 21 -9.81 3.84 9.82
N ILE A 22 -10.84 3.31 9.14
CA ILE A 22 -12.22 3.39 9.61
C ILE A 22 -12.37 2.58 10.91
N GLU A 23 -11.74 1.42 11.04
CA GLU A 23 -11.72 0.64 12.29
C GLU A 23 -11.06 1.41 13.44
N PHE A 24 -9.95 2.10 13.16
CA PHE A 24 -9.31 2.96 14.14
C PHE A 24 -10.23 4.10 14.61
N ILE A 25 -10.92 4.77 13.69
CA ILE A 25 -11.88 5.84 13.98
C ILE A 25 -13.01 5.31 14.87
N GLU A 26 -13.55 4.13 14.55
CA GLU A 26 -14.55 3.44 15.34
C GLU A 26 -14.06 3.17 16.78
N SER A 27 -12.84 2.66 16.93
CA SER A 27 -12.24 2.37 18.23
C SER A 27 -12.11 3.61 19.12
N LYS A 28 -12.06 4.80 18.53
CA LYS A 28 -11.98 6.09 19.24
C LYS A 28 -13.35 6.69 19.54
N ASN A 29 -14.45 6.08 19.08
CA ASN A 29 -15.83 6.59 19.25
C ASN A 29 -15.98 8.05 18.77
N LEU A 30 -15.36 8.41 17.65
CA LEU A 30 -15.39 9.77 17.10
C LEU A 30 -16.66 10.05 16.31
N PHE A 31 -17.33 9.02 15.81
CA PHE A 31 -18.54 9.07 14.98
C PHE A 31 -19.58 8.07 15.48
N ASP A 32 -20.81 8.23 15.02
CA ASP A 32 -21.88 7.30 15.32
C ASP A 32 -21.61 5.92 14.71
N SER A 33 -21.84 4.87 15.51
CA SER A 33 -21.58 3.47 15.08
C SER A 33 -22.35 3.08 13.83
N ALA A 34 -23.56 3.60 13.61
CA ALA A 34 -24.33 3.33 12.42
C ALA A 34 -23.75 4.02 11.17
N GLU A 35 -23.15 5.20 11.31
CA GLU A 35 -22.47 5.89 10.22
C GLU A 35 -21.17 5.16 9.83
N VAL A 36 -20.38 4.76 10.81
CA VAL A 36 -19.15 3.99 10.59
C VAL A 36 -19.45 2.65 9.91
N SER A 37 -20.48 1.95 10.35
CA SER A 37 -20.92 0.69 9.76
C SER A 37 -21.34 0.85 8.29
N ARG A 38 -22.07 1.92 7.97
CA ARG A 38 -22.43 2.26 6.58
C ARG A 38 -21.22 2.56 5.72
N ALA A 39 -20.26 3.35 6.24
CA ALA A 39 -19.03 3.67 5.53
C ALA A 39 -18.18 2.41 5.25
N LYS A 40 -18.07 1.49 6.23
CA LYS A 40 -17.42 0.18 6.02
C LYS A 40 -18.10 -0.63 4.92
N MET A 41 -19.44 -0.73 4.94
CA MET A 41 -20.18 -1.46 3.91
C MET A 41 -20.02 -0.86 2.53
N GLU A 42 -20.07 0.46 2.40
CA GLU A 42 -19.86 1.15 1.13
C GLU A 42 -18.43 0.90 0.60
N LEU A 43 -17.42 1.00 1.46
CA LEU A 43 -16.03 0.71 1.09
C LEU A 43 -15.89 -0.73 0.60
N LEU A 44 -16.38 -1.71 1.36
CA LEU A 44 -16.30 -3.12 1.03
C LEU A 44 -17.07 -3.48 -0.24
N SER A 45 -18.17 -2.78 -0.53
CA SER A 45 -18.94 -2.98 -1.76
C SER A 45 -18.11 -2.71 -3.02
N LYS A 46 -17.12 -1.83 -2.92
CA LYS A 46 -16.20 -1.43 -3.99
C LYS A 46 -14.94 -2.32 -4.07
N THR A 47 -14.81 -3.32 -3.20
CA THR A 47 -13.68 -4.26 -3.16
C THR A 47 -14.10 -5.69 -3.52
N ARG A 48 -13.12 -6.61 -3.55
CA ARG A 48 -13.34 -8.05 -3.68
C ARG A 48 -13.31 -8.80 -2.34
N MET A 49 -13.33 -8.11 -1.22
CA MET A 49 -13.38 -8.69 0.13
C MET A 49 -14.80 -9.15 0.48
N VAL A 50 -15.35 -10.03 -0.34
CA VAL A 50 -16.76 -10.45 -0.30
C VAL A 50 -17.14 -11.22 0.98
N ASP A 51 -16.22 -11.98 1.54
CA ASP A 51 -16.45 -12.73 2.78
C ASP A 51 -16.59 -11.75 3.96
N LEU A 52 -15.66 -10.80 4.07
CA LEU A 52 -15.70 -9.74 5.09
C LEU A 52 -16.96 -8.86 4.96
N ALA A 53 -17.34 -8.52 3.72
CA ALA A 53 -18.57 -7.78 3.47
C ALA A 53 -19.84 -8.56 3.91
N GLY A 54 -19.84 -9.88 3.66
CA GLY A 54 -20.93 -10.77 4.09
C GLY A 54 -21.04 -10.87 5.61
N ASP A 55 -19.93 -11.01 6.30
CA ASP A 55 -19.89 -11.09 7.76
C ASP A 55 -20.33 -9.77 8.41
N LEU A 56 -19.86 -8.65 7.89
CA LEU A 56 -20.27 -7.32 8.34
C LEU A 56 -21.77 -7.09 8.11
N TYR A 57 -22.31 -7.50 6.95
CA TYR A 57 -23.75 -7.40 6.68
C TYR A 57 -24.60 -8.16 7.68
N LYS A 58 -24.21 -9.42 8.00
CA LYS A 58 -24.89 -10.24 9.02
C LYS A 58 -24.86 -9.58 10.39
N GLN A 59 -23.71 -9.00 10.76
CA GLN A 59 -23.52 -8.33 12.05
C GLN A 59 -24.41 -7.09 12.18
N ILE A 60 -24.45 -6.23 11.15
CA ILE A 60 -25.26 -4.98 11.16
C ILE A 60 -26.74 -5.28 11.21
N ASN A 61 -27.19 -6.24 10.41
CA ASN A 61 -28.63 -6.54 10.23
C ASN A 61 -29.13 -7.65 11.17
N ASN A 62 -28.30 -8.22 12.04
CA ASN A 62 -28.61 -9.41 12.83
C ASN A 62 -29.21 -10.54 11.96
N ALA A 63 -28.73 -10.66 10.73
CA ALA A 63 -29.26 -11.61 9.75
C ALA A 63 -28.46 -12.92 9.78
N SER A 64 -29.15 -14.05 9.59
CA SER A 64 -28.48 -15.36 9.46
C SER A 64 -27.88 -15.59 8.09
N ASP A 65 -28.35 -14.89 7.08
CA ASP A 65 -27.92 -15.05 5.69
C ASP A 65 -27.69 -13.69 5.00
N ILE A 66 -26.96 -13.71 3.87
CA ILE A 66 -26.62 -12.55 3.05
C ILE A 66 -27.56 -12.43 1.85
N PRO A 67 -27.81 -11.20 1.31
CA PRO A 67 -28.60 -10.98 0.12
C PRO A 67 -28.10 -11.77 -1.09
N GLU A 68 -28.99 -12.08 -2.01
CA GLU A 68 -28.68 -12.88 -3.20
C GLU A 68 -27.62 -12.19 -4.10
N GLU A 69 -27.66 -10.87 -4.20
CA GLU A 69 -26.64 -10.08 -4.92
C GLU A 69 -25.22 -10.29 -4.35
N MET A 70 -25.08 -10.35 -3.03
CA MET A 70 -23.80 -10.61 -2.38
C MET A 70 -23.34 -12.05 -2.60
N LYS A 71 -24.26 -13.03 -2.64
CA LYS A 71 -23.95 -14.43 -2.96
C LYS A 71 -23.46 -14.57 -4.40
N GLN A 72 -24.12 -13.88 -5.34
CA GLN A 72 -23.72 -13.86 -6.75
C GLN A 72 -22.32 -13.25 -6.90
N LYS A 73 -22.08 -12.07 -6.32
CA LYS A 73 -20.75 -11.44 -6.32
C LYS A 73 -19.68 -12.35 -5.73
N ARG A 74 -19.98 -13.04 -4.62
CA ARG A 74 -19.09 -14.00 -3.99
C ARG A 74 -18.74 -15.16 -4.94
N THR A 75 -19.74 -15.70 -5.61
CA THR A 75 -19.54 -16.79 -6.59
C THR A 75 -18.69 -16.35 -7.77
N GLU A 76 -18.91 -15.15 -8.29
CA GLU A 76 -18.10 -14.54 -9.35
C GLU A 76 -16.63 -14.34 -8.93
N VAL A 77 -16.40 -13.83 -7.71
CA VAL A 77 -15.05 -13.64 -7.19
C VAL A 77 -14.32 -14.97 -7.01
N ILE A 78 -15.00 -16.00 -6.49
CA ILE A 78 -14.42 -17.33 -6.31
C ILE A 78 -14.12 -18.00 -7.66
N SER A 79 -15.04 -17.90 -8.63
CA SER A 79 -14.81 -18.46 -9.96
C SER A 79 -13.65 -17.79 -10.69
N SER A 80 -13.56 -16.47 -10.60
CA SER A 80 -12.46 -15.70 -11.18
C SER A 80 -11.12 -16.01 -10.49
N LEU A 81 -11.10 -16.14 -9.16
CA LEU A 81 -9.92 -16.54 -8.41
C LEU A 81 -9.42 -17.92 -8.84
N LYS A 82 -10.34 -18.86 -9.04
CA LYS A 82 -10.01 -20.20 -9.52
C LYS A 82 -9.43 -20.15 -10.92
N SER A 83 -10.07 -19.44 -11.84
CA SER A 83 -9.57 -19.27 -13.21
C SER A 83 -8.15 -18.72 -13.25
N VAL A 84 -7.84 -17.67 -12.46
CA VAL A 84 -6.49 -17.11 -12.38
C VAL A 84 -5.51 -18.07 -11.71
N SER A 85 -5.93 -18.84 -10.71
CA SER A 85 -5.11 -19.89 -10.08
C SER A 85 -4.76 -20.99 -11.05
N ASP A 86 -5.70 -21.40 -11.92
CA ASP A 86 -5.49 -22.47 -12.89
C ASP A 86 -4.39 -22.11 -13.91
N THR A 87 -4.25 -20.82 -14.29
CA THR A 87 -3.21 -20.35 -15.22
C THR A 87 -1.79 -20.54 -14.68
N CYS A 88 -1.58 -20.52 -13.36
CA CYS A 88 -0.28 -20.66 -12.72
C CYS A 88 -0.17 -21.89 -11.83
N SER A 89 -1.06 -22.87 -11.98
CA SER A 89 -1.17 -24.03 -11.08
C SER A 89 0.13 -24.85 -10.96
N LYS A 90 0.83 -25.07 -12.07
CA LYS A 90 2.12 -25.79 -12.09
C LYS A 90 3.19 -25.03 -11.31
N LEU A 91 3.26 -23.73 -11.50
CA LEU A 91 4.21 -22.87 -10.81
C LEU A 91 3.88 -22.81 -9.31
N LEU A 92 2.60 -22.72 -8.93
CA LEU A 92 2.18 -22.76 -7.53
C LEU A 92 2.54 -24.07 -6.83
N ALA A 93 2.39 -25.20 -7.51
CA ALA A 93 2.80 -26.52 -6.97
C ALA A 93 4.31 -26.54 -6.72
N PHE A 94 5.10 -26.11 -7.71
CA PHE A 94 6.55 -26.01 -7.56
C PHE A 94 6.96 -25.09 -6.41
N LEU A 95 6.37 -23.89 -6.31
CA LEU A 95 6.72 -22.91 -5.27
C LEU A 95 6.40 -23.40 -3.86
N LYS A 96 5.36 -24.19 -3.67
CA LYS A 96 5.04 -24.80 -2.38
C LYS A 96 6.10 -25.79 -1.91
N GLU A 97 6.65 -26.57 -2.84
CA GLU A 97 7.62 -27.63 -2.50
C GLU A 97 9.06 -27.09 -2.52
N HIS A 98 9.38 -26.23 -3.47
CA HIS A 98 10.75 -25.83 -3.79
C HIS A 98 10.99 -24.31 -3.80
N GLY A 99 10.02 -23.49 -3.35
CA GLY A 99 10.16 -22.03 -3.41
C GLY A 99 11.39 -21.48 -2.66
N LYS A 100 11.86 -22.19 -1.63
CA LYS A 100 13.08 -21.84 -0.87
C LYS A 100 14.38 -22.13 -1.60
N THR A 101 14.37 -22.93 -2.65
CA THR A 101 15.57 -23.31 -3.43
C THR A 101 15.90 -22.27 -4.50
N LEU A 102 14.97 -21.33 -4.79
CA LEU A 102 15.18 -20.30 -5.79
C LEU A 102 16.32 -19.35 -5.36
N SER A 103 17.24 -19.11 -6.28
CA SER A 103 18.34 -18.17 -6.07
C SER A 103 17.83 -16.73 -5.97
N LYS A 104 18.31 -16.00 -4.96
CA LYS A 104 18.00 -14.57 -4.81
C LYS A 104 18.77 -13.68 -5.79
N SER A 105 19.89 -14.17 -6.32
CA SER A 105 20.81 -13.41 -7.17
C SER A 105 20.72 -13.73 -8.64
N ASP A 106 20.27 -14.92 -9.02
CA ASP A 106 20.29 -15.37 -10.42
C ASP A 106 18.88 -15.75 -10.92
N LYS A 107 18.21 -14.75 -11.47
CA LYS A 107 16.87 -14.90 -12.07
C LYS A 107 16.86 -15.77 -13.32
N ARG A 108 17.95 -15.73 -14.10
CA ARG A 108 18.06 -16.52 -15.35
C ARG A 108 18.17 -18.00 -15.02
N ALA A 109 19.01 -18.36 -14.05
CA ALA A 109 19.11 -19.72 -13.56
C ALA A 109 17.76 -20.23 -13.03
N ASN A 110 17.03 -19.40 -12.27
CA ASN A 110 15.69 -19.76 -11.80
C ASN A 110 14.71 -20.03 -12.95
N LYS A 111 14.70 -19.17 -13.99
CA LYS A 111 13.86 -19.37 -15.18
C LYS A 111 14.23 -20.61 -15.96
N SER A 112 15.53 -20.86 -16.18
CA SER A 112 16.00 -22.06 -16.87
C SER A 112 15.59 -23.32 -16.14
N LEU A 113 15.76 -23.35 -14.83
CA LEU A 113 15.34 -24.47 -13.97
C LEU A 113 13.83 -24.75 -14.11
N LEU A 114 13.01 -23.70 -14.04
CA LEU A 114 11.56 -23.82 -14.18
C LEU A 114 11.15 -24.32 -15.57
N LYS A 115 11.78 -23.81 -16.61
CA LYS A 115 11.49 -24.18 -17.99
C LYS A 115 11.89 -25.64 -18.29
N GLU A 116 13.11 -26.04 -17.88
CA GLU A 116 13.67 -27.35 -18.20
C GLU A 116 13.04 -28.49 -17.36
N GLN A 117 12.82 -28.24 -16.08
CA GLN A 117 12.35 -29.30 -15.17
C GLN A 117 10.83 -29.34 -14.98
N HIS A 118 10.14 -28.21 -15.11
CA HIS A 118 8.73 -28.10 -14.80
C HIS A 118 7.85 -27.59 -15.94
N SER A 119 8.44 -27.32 -17.13
CA SER A 119 7.72 -26.80 -18.31
C SER A 119 6.91 -25.54 -17.98
N VAL A 120 7.45 -24.68 -17.10
CA VAL A 120 6.84 -23.39 -16.72
C VAL A 120 7.40 -22.31 -17.62
N GLY A 121 6.52 -21.55 -18.29
CA GLY A 121 6.85 -20.46 -19.21
C GLY A 121 6.58 -19.07 -18.61
N GLU A 122 6.73 -18.05 -19.46
CA GLU A 122 6.45 -16.66 -19.09
C GLU A 122 4.96 -16.42 -18.77
N GLU A 123 4.06 -17.20 -19.37
CA GLU A 123 2.61 -17.07 -19.14
C GLU A 123 2.23 -17.46 -17.72
N GLU A 124 2.83 -18.54 -17.19
CA GLU A 124 2.60 -18.95 -15.80
C GLU A 124 3.22 -17.96 -14.80
N ILE A 125 4.37 -17.38 -15.14
CA ILE A 125 5.00 -16.34 -14.30
C ILE A 125 4.12 -15.09 -14.28
N GLU A 126 3.56 -14.68 -15.40
CA GLU A 126 2.59 -13.58 -15.46
C GLU A 126 1.31 -13.93 -14.69
N GLY A 127 0.81 -15.15 -14.86
CA GLY A 127 -0.32 -15.69 -14.11
C GLY A 127 -0.12 -15.61 -12.60
N LEU A 128 1.10 -15.88 -12.11
CA LEU A 128 1.46 -15.75 -10.70
C LEU A 128 1.29 -14.31 -10.20
N PHE A 129 1.72 -13.32 -10.98
CA PHE A 129 1.56 -11.91 -10.63
C PHE A 129 0.09 -11.52 -10.54
N GLN A 130 -0.72 -11.93 -11.52
CA GLN A 130 -2.16 -11.66 -11.53
C GLN A 130 -2.86 -12.37 -10.37
N TYR A 131 -2.46 -13.60 -10.05
CA TYR A 131 -2.99 -14.34 -8.92
C TYR A 131 -2.66 -13.67 -7.59
N ALA A 132 -1.41 -13.23 -7.39
CA ALA A 132 -1.00 -12.50 -6.19
C ALA A 132 -1.77 -11.19 -6.02
N LYS A 133 -1.95 -10.43 -7.11
CA LYS A 133 -2.78 -9.21 -7.11
C LYS A 133 -4.23 -9.52 -6.75
N TYR A 134 -4.79 -10.58 -7.31
CA TYR A 134 -6.16 -10.98 -7.00
C TYR A 134 -6.33 -11.39 -5.53
N GLN A 135 -5.33 -12.06 -4.95
CA GLN A 135 -5.31 -12.40 -3.52
C GLN A 135 -5.28 -11.14 -2.65
N PHE A 136 -4.52 -10.12 -3.05
CA PHE A 136 -4.52 -8.81 -2.39
C PHE A 136 -5.92 -8.19 -2.43
N ASP A 137 -6.55 -8.13 -3.61
CA ASP A 137 -7.89 -7.57 -3.80
C ASP A 137 -8.96 -8.30 -2.94
N CYS A 138 -8.76 -9.59 -2.65
CA CYS A 138 -9.62 -10.38 -1.76
C CYS A 138 -9.29 -10.21 -0.27
N GLY A 139 -8.30 -9.38 0.09
CA GLY A 139 -7.88 -9.16 1.48
C GLY A 139 -6.95 -10.25 2.06
N LYS A 140 -6.43 -11.16 1.21
CA LYS A 140 -5.50 -12.22 1.64
C LYS A 140 -4.04 -11.76 1.51
N TYR A 141 -3.67 -10.81 2.36
CA TYR A 141 -2.38 -10.09 2.26
C TYR A 141 -1.17 -10.98 2.50
N GLU A 142 -1.26 -11.98 3.39
CA GLU A 142 -0.16 -12.91 3.68
C GLU A 142 0.22 -13.72 2.44
N ILE A 143 -0.77 -14.30 1.76
CA ILE A 143 -0.56 -15.07 0.53
C ILE A 143 -0.02 -14.15 -0.56
N SER A 144 -0.58 -12.94 -0.70
CA SER A 144 -0.12 -11.96 -1.68
C SER A 144 1.35 -11.58 -1.46
N ALA A 145 1.75 -11.27 -0.22
CA ALA A 145 3.12 -10.90 0.12
C ALA A 145 4.13 -12.00 -0.22
N GLU A 146 3.78 -13.26 0.10
CA GLU A 146 4.62 -14.42 -0.22
C GLU A 146 4.79 -14.59 -1.74
N LEU A 147 3.68 -14.63 -2.48
CA LEU A 147 3.70 -14.81 -3.94
C LEU A 147 4.43 -13.69 -4.66
N LEU A 148 4.25 -12.42 -4.25
CA LEU A 148 4.97 -11.29 -4.82
C LEU A 148 6.47 -11.36 -4.49
N GLY A 149 6.83 -11.84 -3.31
CA GLY A 149 8.22 -12.13 -2.94
C GLY A 149 8.86 -13.15 -3.87
N GLN A 150 8.16 -14.24 -4.18
CA GLN A 150 8.61 -15.29 -5.11
C GLN A 150 8.64 -14.79 -6.57
N TYR A 151 7.61 -14.04 -7.01
CA TYR A 151 7.57 -13.45 -8.34
C TYR A 151 8.81 -12.59 -8.66
N ARG A 152 9.31 -11.84 -7.69
CA ARG A 152 10.51 -11.00 -7.83
C ARG A 152 11.78 -11.79 -8.16
N LEU A 153 11.84 -13.07 -7.81
CA LEU A 153 12.96 -13.95 -8.13
C LEU A 153 12.90 -14.51 -9.55
N LEU A 154 11.75 -14.33 -10.23
CA LEU A 154 11.48 -14.90 -11.54
C LEU A 154 11.39 -13.85 -12.65
N SER A 155 10.81 -12.68 -12.37
CA SER A 155 10.58 -11.65 -13.38
C SER A 155 11.81 -10.75 -13.60
N GLU A 156 12.03 -10.35 -14.87
CA GLU A 156 13.03 -9.36 -15.28
C GLU A 156 12.42 -8.02 -15.67
N ASP A 157 11.10 -7.95 -15.87
CA ASP A 157 10.38 -6.72 -16.23
C ASP A 157 10.43 -5.71 -15.08
N GLN A 158 11.15 -4.60 -15.29
CA GLN A 158 11.35 -3.58 -14.25
C GLN A 158 10.04 -2.90 -13.82
N GLY A 159 9.08 -2.73 -14.73
CA GLY A 159 7.78 -2.16 -14.42
C GLY A 159 6.96 -3.07 -13.49
N LYS A 160 6.90 -4.35 -13.84
CA LYS A 160 6.21 -5.36 -13.03
C LYS A 160 6.91 -5.63 -11.69
N LEU A 161 8.25 -5.57 -11.67
CA LEU A 161 9.03 -5.68 -10.43
C LEU A 161 8.73 -4.53 -9.46
N ARG A 162 8.61 -3.30 -9.96
CA ARG A 162 8.17 -2.16 -9.12
C ARG A 162 6.76 -2.36 -8.59
N ALA A 163 5.84 -2.82 -9.46
CA ALA A 163 4.46 -3.12 -9.04
C ALA A 163 4.41 -4.25 -8.00
N ALA A 164 5.22 -5.29 -8.16
CA ALA A 164 5.32 -6.40 -7.19
C ALA A 164 5.91 -5.94 -5.85
N LEU A 165 6.95 -5.08 -5.88
CA LEU A 165 7.49 -4.45 -4.67
C LEU A 165 6.44 -3.60 -3.96
N GLY A 166 5.69 -2.79 -4.70
CA GLY A 166 4.61 -1.97 -4.16
C GLY A 166 3.50 -2.81 -3.53
N GLY A 167 3.03 -3.84 -4.22
CA GLY A 167 2.02 -4.75 -3.70
C GLY A 167 2.48 -5.51 -2.45
N LYS A 168 3.76 -5.92 -2.41
CA LYS A 168 4.34 -6.56 -1.23
C LYS A 168 4.45 -5.59 -0.06
N LEU A 169 4.96 -4.38 -0.29
CA LEU A 169 5.00 -3.32 0.73
C LEU A 169 3.62 -3.04 1.31
N ALA A 170 2.60 -2.89 0.45
CA ALA A 170 1.23 -2.67 0.88
C ALA A 170 0.70 -3.84 1.73
N SER A 171 0.97 -5.09 1.32
CA SER A 171 0.60 -6.28 2.07
C SER A 171 1.26 -6.33 3.44
N ASP A 172 2.57 -6.07 3.52
CA ASP A 172 3.31 -6.05 4.79
C ASP A 172 2.84 -4.93 5.72
N CYS A 173 2.49 -3.76 5.19
CA CYS A 173 1.87 -2.68 5.98
C CYS A 173 0.52 -3.11 6.59
N LEU A 174 -0.34 -3.76 5.80
CA LEU A 174 -1.65 -4.22 6.25
C LEU A 174 -1.55 -5.39 7.24
N LEU A 175 -0.49 -6.19 7.16
CA LEU A 175 -0.14 -7.24 8.12
C LEU A 175 0.62 -6.71 9.35
N GLN A 176 0.97 -5.42 9.38
CA GLN A 176 1.78 -4.79 10.42
C GLN A 176 3.20 -5.38 10.56
N ASN A 177 3.75 -5.91 9.47
CA ASN A 177 5.13 -6.42 9.39
C ASN A 177 6.12 -5.29 9.10
N TRP A 178 6.30 -4.38 10.05
CA TRP A 178 6.98 -3.10 9.83
C TRP A 178 8.45 -3.22 9.43
N GLU A 179 9.16 -4.24 9.90
CA GLU A 179 10.56 -4.49 9.51
C GLU A 179 10.68 -4.85 8.03
N HIS A 180 9.88 -5.80 7.55
CA HIS A 180 9.85 -6.17 6.14
C HIS A 180 9.34 -5.01 5.27
N ALA A 181 8.33 -4.29 5.76
CA ALA A 181 7.80 -3.11 5.08
C ALA A 181 8.88 -2.02 4.91
N MET A 182 9.74 -1.78 5.92
CA MET A 182 10.84 -0.81 5.82
C MET A 182 11.92 -1.25 4.80
N GLU A 183 12.26 -2.53 4.75
CA GLU A 183 13.18 -3.03 3.73
C GLU A 183 12.61 -2.84 2.32
N ASP A 184 11.35 -3.21 2.10
CA ASP A 184 10.73 -3.09 0.79
C ASP A 184 10.44 -1.64 0.41
N LEU A 185 10.16 -0.76 1.38
CA LEU A 185 10.10 0.69 1.19
C LEU A 185 11.42 1.24 0.62
N THR A 186 12.54 0.85 1.21
CA THR A 186 13.86 1.29 0.76
C THR A 186 14.16 0.79 -0.65
N ARG A 187 13.90 -0.48 -0.93
CA ARG A 187 14.09 -1.07 -2.27
C ARG A 187 13.18 -0.43 -3.33
N LEU A 188 11.91 -0.18 -2.97
CA LEU A 188 10.96 0.45 -3.89
C LEU A 188 11.33 1.90 -4.17
N ARG A 189 11.78 2.65 -3.15
CA ARG A 189 12.28 4.00 -3.32
C ARG A 189 13.43 4.05 -4.31
N GLU A 190 14.43 3.18 -4.16
CA GLU A 190 15.55 3.07 -5.10
C GLU A 190 15.09 2.70 -6.52
N ALA A 191 14.16 1.77 -6.63
CA ALA A 191 13.59 1.35 -7.92
C ALA A 191 12.78 2.46 -8.62
N ILE A 192 12.14 3.35 -7.86
CA ILE A 192 11.42 4.52 -8.39
C ILE A 192 12.41 5.62 -8.77
N ASP A 193 13.38 5.91 -7.92
CA ASP A 193 14.30 7.04 -8.12
C ASP A 193 15.30 6.80 -9.27
N ASN A 194 15.78 5.56 -9.41
CA ASN A 194 16.73 5.16 -10.43
C ASN A 194 16.08 4.49 -11.66
N GLY A 195 14.76 4.26 -11.61
CA GLY A 195 14.04 3.55 -12.65
C GLY A 195 13.72 4.40 -13.88
N HIS A 196 13.60 3.74 -15.03
CA HIS A 196 13.09 4.37 -16.24
C HIS A 196 11.56 4.35 -16.27
N PHE A 197 10.96 5.51 -16.47
CA PHE A 197 9.53 5.70 -16.63
C PHE A 197 9.21 6.30 -17.99
N LYS A 198 8.02 6.04 -18.52
CA LYS A 198 7.58 6.60 -19.80
C LYS A 198 7.41 8.13 -19.71
N THR A 199 6.98 8.62 -18.57
CA THR A 199 6.78 10.05 -18.32
C THR A 199 7.24 10.44 -16.91
N SER A 200 7.67 11.69 -16.75
CA SER A 200 7.99 12.26 -15.42
C SER A 200 6.78 12.24 -14.48
N LEU A 201 5.58 12.40 -15.03
CA LEU A 201 4.33 12.35 -14.26
C LEU A 201 4.10 10.96 -13.67
N GLU A 202 4.36 9.89 -14.41
CA GLU A 202 4.26 8.52 -13.93
C GLU A 202 5.23 8.29 -12.76
N GLN A 203 6.47 8.78 -12.86
CA GLN A 203 7.44 8.69 -11.77
C GLN A 203 6.99 9.48 -10.54
N MET A 204 6.46 10.67 -10.75
CA MET A 204 5.92 11.53 -9.69
C MET A 204 4.76 10.85 -8.95
N ARG A 205 3.82 10.24 -9.67
CA ARG A 205 2.71 9.47 -9.09
C ARG A 205 3.17 8.28 -8.28
N ASN A 206 4.20 7.58 -8.75
CA ASN A 206 4.80 6.48 -7.99
C ASN A 206 5.46 6.98 -6.69
N ARG A 207 6.12 8.16 -6.70
CA ARG A 207 6.65 8.78 -5.48
C ARG A 207 5.54 9.18 -4.52
N CYS A 208 4.45 9.77 -5.04
CA CYS A 208 3.29 10.13 -4.25
C CYS A 208 2.65 8.90 -3.59
N TRP A 209 2.43 7.83 -4.35
CA TRP A 209 1.96 6.56 -3.82
C TRP A 209 2.86 6.03 -2.70
N LEU A 210 4.17 6.06 -2.93
CA LEU A 210 5.15 5.63 -1.93
C LEU A 210 5.07 6.49 -0.66
N CYS A 211 4.87 7.81 -0.78
CA CYS A 211 4.72 8.70 0.38
C CYS A 211 3.52 8.31 1.24
N HIS A 212 2.37 7.99 0.65
CA HIS A 212 1.19 7.58 1.44
C HIS A 212 1.46 6.33 2.29
N TRP A 213 2.03 5.28 1.69
CA TRP A 213 2.33 4.04 2.41
C TRP A 213 3.48 4.20 3.41
N SER A 214 4.49 5.01 3.06
CA SER A 214 5.64 5.25 3.92
C SER A 214 5.30 5.95 5.24
N LEU A 215 4.21 6.74 5.29
CA LEU A 215 3.72 7.34 6.54
C LEU A 215 3.51 6.28 7.62
N PHE A 216 2.82 5.18 7.25
CA PHE A 216 2.52 4.11 8.20
C PHE A 216 3.77 3.35 8.61
N VAL A 217 4.68 3.12 7.66
CA VAL A 217 5.96 2.45 7.94
C VAL A 217 6.82 3.28 8.89
N PHE A 218 7.06 4.56 8.58
CA PHE A 218 7.86 5.43 9.43
C PHE A 218 7.25 5.65 10.81
N PHE A 219 5.94 5.71 10.90
CA PHE A 219 5.26 5.93 12.19
C PHE A 219 5.36 4.73 13.13
N ASN A 220 5.38 3.52 12.58
CA ASN A 220 5.40 2.28 13.36
C ASN A 220 6.78 1.64 13.49
N HIS A 221 7.77 2.07 12.68
CA HIS A 221 9.13 1.58 12.76
C HIS A 221 9.98 2.45 13.69
N GLN A 222 10.67 1.86 14.65
CA GLN A 222 11.42 2.60 15.67
C GLN A 222 12.66 3.31 15.09
N GLU A 223 12.97 4.51 15.59
CA GLU A 223 14.08 5.36 15.11
C GLU A 223 15.48 4.73 15.23
N HIS A 224 15.66 3.79 16.15
CA HIS A 224 16.96 3.21 16.47
C HIS A 224 17.26 1.90 15.75
N GLN A 225 16.38 1.48 14.84
CA GLN A 225 16.58 0.27 14.05
C GLN A 225 17.40 0.53 12.78
N PRO A 226 18.08 -0.51 12.25
CA PRO A 226 18.75 -0.42 10.94
C PRO A 226 17.76 0.08 9.89
N HIS A 227 18.21 0.91 8.96
CA HIS A 227 17.44 1.51 7.87
C HIS A 227 16.71 2.85 8.14
N GLY A 228 16.89 3.49 9.31
CA GLY A 228 16.50 4.88 9.52
C GLY A 228 14.99 5.12 9.55
N GLY A 229 14.29 4.45 10.48
CA GLY A 229 12.84 4.62 10.68
C GLY A 229 12.46 5.90 11.43
N GLY A 230 11.19 5.97 11.81
CA GLY A 230 10.65 7.02 12.64
C GLY A 230 10.47 8.37 11.93
N ILE A 231 10.21 9.38 12.72
CA ILE A 231 9.97 10.76 12.25
C ILE A 231 11.17 11.32 11.47
N LEU A 232 12.39 10.96 11.88
CA LEU A 232 13.59 11.41 11.19
C LEU A 232 13.69 10.83 9.78
N GLY A 233 13.39 9.54 9.60
CA GLY A 233 13.36 8.88 8.31
C GLY A 233 12.31 9.50 7.37
N LEU A 234 11.14 9.85 7.92
CA LEU A 234 10.10 10.56 7.19
C LEU A 234 10.61 11.93 6.71
N CYS A 235 11.23 12.71 7.61
CA CYS A 235 11.80 14.01 7.23
C CYS A 235 12.88 13.84 6.15
N ASP A 236 13.77 12.86 6.30
CA ASP A 236 14.86 12.61 5.34
C ASP A 236 14.37 12.21 3.95
N MET A 237 13.20 11.60 3.85
CA MET A 237 12.60 11.24 2.57
C MET A 237 11.77 12.40 1.98
N PHE A 238 10.83 12.95 2.74
CA PHE A 238 9.81 13.87 2.23
C PHE A 238 10.38 15.25 1.87
N PHE A 239 11.43 15.71 2.59
CA PHE A 239 12.10 16.97 2.31
C PHE A 239 13.13 16.91 1.18
N GLN A 240 13.34 15.75 0.53
CA GLN A 240 14.06 15.73 -0.74
C GLN A 240 13.21 16.44 -1.80
N GLU A 241 13.83 17.32 -2.61
CA GLU A 241 13.16 18.15 -3.61
C GLU A 241 12.19 17.37 -4.50
N ARG A 242 12.63 16.20 -5.00
CA ARG A 242 11.83 15.32 -5.87
C ARG A 242 10.57 14.75 -5.20
N TYR A 243 10.59 14.52 -3.88
CA TYR A 243 9.44 14.06 -3.11
C TYR A 243 8.55 15.21 -2.72
N MET A 244 9.14 16.34 -2.30
CA MET A 244 8.38 17.54 -1.99
C MET A 244 7.60 18.05 -3.22
N GLN A 245 8.19 18.03 -4.41
CA GLN A 245 7.50 18.33 -5.65
C GLN A 245 6.33 17.37 -5.90
N ALA A 246 6.53 16.06 -5.72
CA ALA A 246 5.45 15.08 -5.88
C ALA A 246 4.30 15.33 -4.88
N ILE A 247 4.62 15.68 -3.64
CA ILE A 247 3.63 15.99 -2.60
C ILE A 247 2.84 17.25 -3.00
N GLN A 248 3.50 18.34 -3.40
CA GLN A 248 2.83 19.58 -3.75
C GLN A 248 1.91 19.43 -4.97
N TYR A 249 2.31 18.65 -5.99
CA TYR A 249 1.53 18.50 -7.22
C TYR A 249 0.40 17.48 -7.13
N GLU A 250 0.63 16.32 -6.51
CA GLU A 250 -0.30 15.19 -6.57
C GLU A 250 -1.01 14.92 -5.23
N ALA A 251 -0.42 15.34 -4.10
CA ALA A 251 -0.95 15.02 -2.76
C ALA A 251 -0.67 16.12 -1.72
N PRO A 252 -1.13 17.37 -1.93
CA PRO A 252 -0.83 18.48 -1.04
C PRO A 252 -1.30 18.27 0.40
N HIS A 253 -2.29 17.41 0.65
CA HIS A 253 -2.72 17.03 1.99
C HIS A 253 -1.60 16.35 2.81
N LEU A 254 -0.56 15.80 2.17
CA LEU A 254 0.62 15.24 2.87
C LEU A 254 1.50 16.30 3.53
N LEU A 255 1.38 17.56 3.15
CA LEU A 255 2.08 18.69 3.80
C LEU A 255 1.72 18.77 5.29
N ARG A 256 0.49 18.39 5.67
CA ARG A 256 0.09 18.29 7.08
C ARG A 256 1.05 17.38 7.88
N TYR A 257 1.36 16.22 7.34
CA TYR A 257 2.24 15.26 8.01
C TYR A 257 3.69 15.73 8.00
N CYS A 258 4.13 16.43 6.93
CA CYS A 258 5.44 17.08 6.89
C CYS A 258 5.58 18.14 8.00
N ALA A 259 4.57 19.00 8.17
CA ALA A 259 4.56 20.01 9.21
C ALA A 259 4.59 19.39 10.62
N CYS A 260 3.74 18.40 10.89
CA CYS A 260 3.75 17.66 12.15
C CYS A 260 5.11 17.01 12.45
N ALA A 261 5.70 16.35 11.45
CA ALA A 261 6.98 15.68 11.60
C ALA A 261 8.11 16.66 11.94
N VAL A 262 8.12 17.84 11.30
CA VAL A 262 9.11 18.89 11.56
C VAL A 262 8.96 19.47 12.95
N ILE A 263 7.72 19.75 13.40
CA ILE A 263 7.45 20.28 14.74
C ILE A 263 7.89 19.26 15.81
N MET A 264 7.61 17.97 15.60
CA MET A 264 8.01 16.89 16.53
C MET A 264 9.50 16.63 16.50
N SER A 265 10.18 16.91 15.38
CA SER A 265 11.62 16.68 15.22
C SER A 265 12.44 17.84 15.73
N LYS A 266 12.78 17.84 17.02
CA LYS A 266 13.57 18.92 17.68
C LYS A 266 14.96 19.18 17.06
N ARG A 267 15.45 18.30 16.20
CA ARG A 267 16.83 18.31 15.67
C ARG A 267 16.99 19.06 14.34
N ARG A 268 15.90 19.45 13.65
CA ARG A 268 15.95 19.92 12.25
C ARG A 268 15.31 21.30 12.05
N ARG A 269 15.82 22.29 12.79
CA ARG A 269 15.31 23.69 12.73
C ARG A 269 15.31 24.32 11.32
N GLY A 270 16.20 23.89 10.42
CA GLY A 270 16.21 24.35 9.04
C GLY A 270 14.95 23.98 8.27
N MET A 271 14.42 22.78 8.48
CA MET A 271 13.21 22.28 7.81
C MET A 271 11.95 23.08 8.20
N ILE A 272 11.94 23.71 9.39
CA ILE A 272 10.83 24.59 9.80
C ILE A 272 10.71 25.78 8.83
N LYS A 273 11.85 26.37 8.45
CA LYS A 273 11.86 27.50 7.49
C LYS A 273 11.41 27.04 6.11
N ASP A 274 11.83 25.84 5.70
CA ASP A 274 11.48 25.30 4.39
C ASP A 274 9.98 24.98 4.30
N ILE A 275 9.41 24.30 5.29
CA ILE A 275 7.97 24.02 5.32
C ILE A 275 7.15 25.31 5.42
N SER A 276 7.56 26.29 6.24
CA SER A 276 6.89 27.58 6.33
C SER A 276 6.86 28.33 4.99
N ARG A 277 7.97 28.31 4.24
CA ARG A 277 8.04 28.93 2.92
C ARG A 277 7.14 28.21 1.91
N ILE A 278 7.11 26.87 1.93
CA ILE A 278 6.23 26.08 1.07
C ILE A 278 4.77 26.40 1.37
N MET A 279 4.38 26.41 2.64
CA MET A 279 3.00 26.65 3.07
C MET A 279 2.49 28.06 2.75
N GLN A 280 3.37 29.06 2.67
CA GLN A 280 2.99 30.42 2.28
C GLN A 280 2.58 30.52 0.79
N VAL A 281 3.17 29.70 -0.05
CA VAL A 281 2.94 29.71 -1.52
C VAL A 281 1.88 28.69 -1.92
N GLU A 282 1.69 27.63 -1.12
CA GLU A 282 0.77 26.55 -1.42
C GLU A 282 -0.70 27.00 -1.38
N PRO A 283 -1.49 26.77 -2.44
CA PRO A 283 -2.91 27.11 -2.45
C PRO A 283 -3.77 26.18 -1.58
N TYR A 284 -3.29 24.97 -1.29
CA TYR A 284 -3.98 24.03 -0.43
C TYR A 284 -4.07 24.56 1.00
N ARG A 285 -5.30 24.73 1.49
CA ARG A 285 -5.58 25.21 2.85
C ARG A 285 -5.99 24.06 3.76
N ASP A 286 -5.33 23.97 4.88
CA ASP A 286 -5.58 22.96 5.91
C ASP A 286 -5.47 23.61 7.29
N PRO A 287 -6.46 23.47 8.16
CA PRO A 287 -6.44 24.09 9.50
C PRO A 287 -5.20 23.73 10.32
N MET A 288 -4.67 22.51 10.17
CA MET A 288 -3.45 22.10 10.87
C MET A 288 -2.21 22.84 10.33
N LEU A 289 -2.17 23.12 9.03
CA LEU A 289 -1.11 23.92 8.43
C LEU A 289 -1.19 25.36 8.89
N GLU A 290 -2.37 25.94 8.96
CA GLU A 290 -2.57 27.33 9.44
C GLU A 290 -2.14 27.48 10.90
N LEU A 291 -2.51 26.52 11.78
CA LEU A 291 -2.08 26.52 13.17
C LEU A 291 -0.56 26.38 13.32
N SER A 292 0.08 25.58 12.48
CA SER A 292 1.54 25.42 12.52
C SER A 292 2.28 26.70 12.12
N LEU A 293 1.72 27.51 11.21
CA LEU A 293 2.28 28.83 10.84
C LEU A 293 2.26 29.85 11.99
N ILE A 294 1.29 29.75 12.90
CA ILE A 294 1.18 30.66 14.06
C ILE A 294 2.26 30.34 15.10
N HIS A 295 2.75 29.10 15.14
CA HIS A 295 3.72 28.63 16.14
C HIS A 295 5.18 28.60 15.63
N ILE A 296 5.42 28.93 14.36
CA ILE A 296 6.74 29.05 13.72
C ILE A 296 7.16 30.50 13.60
#